data_cc0959587ed4cc2a63aaf75cc8513484
#
_entry.id   cc0959587ed4cc2a63aaf75cc8513484
#
_cell.length_a   1.000
_cell.length_b   1.000
_cell.length_c   1.000
_cell.angle_alpha   90.00
_cell.angle_beta   90.00
_cell.angle_gamma   90.00
#
_symmetry.space_group_name_H-M   'P 1'
#
loop_
_entity.id
_entity.type
_entity.pdbx_description
1 polymer ?
#
loop_
_entity_poly.entity_id
_entity_poly.type
_entity_poly.pdbx_seq_one_letter_code
_entity_poly.pdbx_strand_id
1 'polypeptide(L)'
;TLDTAVFFLAATPPDHLKDTPVGEQYLTQDEGVLKRGKEVFAENCAACHSSKLPEKATKFFPNKGCVGPNYLSCWSEYWTWTNSAEFKESMKKIVLEEDFLKENYLSTELRVPVTLLETNICASIATNAIKGDTWDNFSSTSYKKLPPVGSALIHHPVTRKPQEYKMPDGGRGYIRPTSLTSIWS
;
A
#
# COMPACT_ATOMS: atom_id res chain seq x y z
N THR A 1 -0.61 26.10 2.74
CA THR A 1 0.25 25.06 3.37
C THR A 1 -0.35 24.56 4.66
N LEU A 2 -0.22 25.26 5.82
CA LEU A 2 -0.88 24.82 7.05
C LEU A 2 -2.40 24.92 6.93
N ASP A 3 -2.90 26.01 6.38
CA ASP A 3 -4.34 26.22 6.14
C ASP A 3 -4.91 25.18 5.20
N THR A 4 -4.15 24.75 4.19
CA THR A 4 -4.54 23.67 3.27
C THR A 4 -4.61 22.33 4.02
N ALA A 5 -3.65 22.04 4.90
CA ALA A 5 -3.68 20.84 5.73
C ALA A 5 -4.85 20.87 6.71
N VAL A 6 -5.10 22.01 7.35
CA VAL A 6 -6.26 22.20 8.24
C VAL A 6 -7.57 22.03 7.47
N PHE A 7 -7.67 22.58 6.27
CA PHE A 7 -8.84 22.39 5.40
C PHE A 7 -9.11 20.92 5.11
N PHE A 8 -8.08 20.14 4.71
CA PHE A 8 -8.24 18.72 4.47
C PHE A 8 -8.52 17.90 5.73
N LEU A 9 -7.95 18.29 6.87
CA LEU A 9 -8.20 17.61 8.14
C LEU A 9 -9.60 17.94 8.71
N ALA A 10 -10.10 19.15 8.42
CA ALA A 10 -11.46 19.55 8.77
C ALA A 10 -12.51 19.14 7.73
N ALA A 11 -12.07 18.57 6.60
CA ALA A 11 -12.98 18.02 5.62
C ALA A 11 -13.85 16.94 6.25
N THR A 12 -15.08 16.85 5.79
CA THR A 12 -16.05 15.86 6.25
C THR A 12 -15.42 14.47 6.19
N PRO A 13 -15.51 13.66 7.25
CA PRO A 13 -15.08 12.28 7.20
C PRO A 13 -15.72 11.60 5.99
N PRO A 14 -15.03 10.67 5.33
CA PRO A 14 -15.61 9.94 4.21
C PRO A 14 -16.88 9.23 4.67
N ASP A 15 -17.98 9.49 3.99
CA ASP A 15 -19.25 8.83 4.25
C ASP A 15 -19.18 7.36 3.83
N HIS A 16 -19.87 6.50 4.57
CA HIS A 16 -20.07 5.14 4.09
C HIS A 16 -21.05 5.17 2.91
N LEU A 17 -20.82 4.33 1.93
CA LEU A 17 -21.71 4.23 0.76
C LEU A 17 -23.17 4.02 1.17
N LYS A 18 -23.42 3.23 2.23
CA LYS A 18 -24.76 3.00 2.78
C LYS A 18 -25.48 4.27 3.25
N ASP A 19 -24.73 5.31 3.67
CA ASP A 19 -25.24 6.54 4.24
C ASP A 19 -25.49 7.61 3.15
N THR A 20 -25.14 7.30 1.91
CA THR A 20 -25.39 8.20 0.76
C THR A 20 -26.77 7.99 0.16
N PRO A 21 -27.36 9.01 -0.49
CA PRO A 21 -28.59 8.82 -1.24
C PRO A 21 -28.45 7.67 -2.24
N VAL A 22 -29.36 6.73 -2.21
CA VAL A 22 -29.38 5.51 -3.05
C VAL A 22 -28.20 4.54 -2.85
N GLY A 23 -27.28 4.79 -1.92
CA GLY A 23 -26.08 3.98 -1.73
C GLY A 23 -26.37 2.53 -1.35
N GLU A 24 -27.41 2.30 -0.53
CA GLU A 24 -27.78 0.94 -0.09
C GLU A 24 -28.08 -0.02 -1.25
N GLN A 25 -28.65 0.46 -2.35
CA GLN A 25 -28.97 -0.39 -3.51
C GLN A 25 -27.72 -0.96 -4.21
N TYR A 26 -26.54 -0.40 -3.96
CA TYR A 26 -25.28 -0.90 -4.51
C TYR A 26 -24.55 -1.84 -3.56
N LEU A 27 -25.07 -2.04 -2.36
CA LEU A 27 -24.47 -2.95 -1.39
C LEU A 27 -25.08 -4.34 -1.52
N THR A 28 -24.23 -5.35 -1.55
CA THR A 28 -24.72 -6.73 -1.45
C THR A 28 -25.29 -7.00 -0.05
N GLN A 29 -26.42 -7.68 -0.01
CA GLN A 29 -27.02 -8.17 1.24
C GLN A 29 -26.68 -9.66 1.47
N ASP A 30 -25.94 -10.28 0.58
CA ASP A 30 -25.52 -11.66 0.73
C ASP A 30 -24.33 -11.75 1.70
N GLU A 31 -24.59 -12.23 2.91
CA GLU A 31 -23.60 -12.38 3.97
C GLU A 31 -22.44 -13.32 3.57
N GLY A 32 -22.72 -14.34 2.75
CA GLY A 32 -21.71 -15.26 2.25
C GLY A 32 -20.73 -14.56 1.32
N VAL A 33 -21.23 -13.71 0.43
CA VAL A 33 -20.41 -12.88 -0.48
C VAL A 33 -19.59 -11.87 0.31
N LEU A 34 -20.20 -11.19 1.31
CA LEU A 34 -19.50 -10.24 2.17
C LEU A 34 -18.37 -10.92 2.95
N LYS A 35 -18.65 -12.05 3.58
CA LYS A 35 -17.65 -12.83 4.30
C LYS A 35 -16.51 -13.25 3.39
N ARG A 36 -16.83 -13.79 2.22
CA ARG A 36 -15.81 -14.16 1.23
C ARG A 36 -14.98 -12.97 0.76
N GLY A 37 -15.61 -11.82 0.53
CA GLY A 37 -14.90 -10.58 0.20
C GLY A 37 -13.91 -10.16 1.27
N LYS A 38 -14.30 -10.21 2.55
CA LYS A 38 -13.41 -9.95 3.70
C LYS A 38 -12.23 -10.93 3.74
N GLU A 39 -12.47 -12.21 3.53
CA GLU A 39 -11.41 -13.23 3.49
C GLU A 39 -10.42 -12.99 2.35
N VAL A 40 -10.91 -12.66 1.14
CA VAL A 40 -10.05 -12.30 0.01
C VAL A 40 -9.22 -11.04 0.30
N PHE A 41 -9.83 -10.02 0.93
CA PHE A 41 -9.11 -8.84 1.38
C PHE A 41 -7.99 -9.19 2.37
N ALA A 42 -8.28 -10.04 3.35
CA ALA A 42 -7.30 -10.50 4.34
C ALA A 42 -6.09 -11.19 3.68
N GLU A 43 -6.36 -12.04 2.70
CA GLU A 43 -5.35 -12.87 2.03
C GLU A 43 -4.45 -12.09 1.06
N ASN A 44 -4.99 -11.04 0.42
CA ASN A 44 -4.34 -10.44 -0.76
C ASN A 44 -4.10 -8.92 -0.65
N CYS A 45 -4.83 -8.23 0.22
CA CYS A 45 -4.83 -6.77 0.24
C CYS A 45 -4.35 -6.18 1.57
N ALA A 46 -4.67 -6.83 2.67
CA ALA A 46 -4.50 -6.29 4.01
C ALA A 46 -3.05 -5.97 4.38
N ALA A 47 -2.08 -6.69 3.82
CA ALA A 47 -0.66 -6.43 4.06
C ALA A 47 -0.26 -4.97 3.72
N CYS A 48 -0.93 -4.37 2.74
CA CYS A 48 -0.69 -2.99 2.30
C CYS A 48 -1.86 -2.06 2.61
N HIS A 49 -3.08 -2.58 2.69
CA HIS A 49 -4.31 -1.82 2.79
C HIS A 49 -5.05 -2.03 4.12
N SER A 50 -4.32 -2.18 5.22
CA SER A 50 -4.91 -2.18 6.57
C SER A 50 -3.98 -1.51 7.57
N SER A 51 -4.52 -0.63 8.40
CA SER A 51 -3.82 -0.10 9.58
C SER A 51 -3.99 -1.01 10.81
N LYS A 52 -4.94 -1.96 10.76
CA LYS A 52 -5.11 -3.02 11.75
C LYS A 52 -4.45 -4.30 11.24
N LEU A 53 -3.37 -4.67 11.88
CA LEU A 53 -2.56 -5.84 11.55
C LEU A 53 -2.39 -6.74 12.76
N PRO A 54 -2.05 -8.03 12.59
CA PRO A 54 -1.76 -8.92 13.70
C PRO A 54 -0.66 -8.35 14.60
N GLU A 55 -0.71 -8.62 15.90
CA GLU A 55 0.25 -8.11 16.88
C GLU A 55 1.71 -8.40 16.49
N LYS A 56 1.96 -9.57 15.92
CA LYS A 56 3.29 -9.95 15.41
C LYS A 56 3.82 -9.03 14.29
N ALA A 57 2.95 -8.29 13.59
CA ALA A 57 3.37 -7.34 12.58
C ALA A 57 4.38 -6.33 13.12
N THR A 58 4.28 -5.98 14.41
CA THR A 58 5.19 -5.04 15.06
C THR A 58 6.66 -5.46 15.00
N LYS A 59 6.93 -6.77 14.90
CA LYS A 59 8.29 -7.31 14.79
C LYS A 59 8.88 -7.19 13.39
N PHE A 60 8.01 -7.27 12.38
CA PHE A 60 8.39 -7.29 10.97
C PHE A 60 8.20 -5.94 10.28
N PHE A 61 7.61 -4.98 10.96
CA PHE A 61 7.21 -3.72 10.35
C PHE A 61 8.44 -2.92 9.89
N PRO A 62 8.62 -2.68 8.58
CA PRO A 62 9.87 -2.11 8.05
C PRO A 62 10.23 -0.73 8.60
N ASN A 63 9.25 0.03 9.10
CA ASN A 63 9.50 1.36 9.68
C ASN A 63 10.07 1.32 11.11
N LYS A 64 10.13 0.14 11.73
CA LYS A 64 10.65 0.00 13.09
C LYS A 64 12.06 -0.58 13.08
N GLY A 65 13.06 0.27 13.12
CA GLY A 65 14.46 -0.12 13.19
C GLY A 65 15.13 -0.44 11.86
N CYS A 66 14.39 -0.42 10.76
CA CYS A 66 14.93 -0.66 9.42
C CYS A 66 15.25 0.66 8.75
N VAL A 67 16.52 0.97 8.64
CA VAL A 67 17.01 2.22 8.03
C VAL A 67 18.17 1.95 7.08
N GLY A 68 18.36 2.85 6.12
CA GLY A 68 19.46 2.78 5.18
C GLY A 68 19.51 1.48 4.38
N PRO A 69 20.68 0.85 4.24
CA PRO A 69 20.86 -0.37 3.42
C PRO A 69 20.00 -1.56 3.86
N ASN A 70 19.66 -1.63 5.14
CA ASN A 70 18.87 -2.74 5.70
C ASN A 70 17.37 -2.64 5.38
N TYR A 71 16.90 -1.52 4.84
CA TYR A 71 15.48 -1.30 4.59
C TYR A 71 14.85 -2.34 3.67
N LEU A 72 15.55 -2.71 2.59
CA LEU A 72 15.08 -3.76 1.67
C LEU A 72 15.06 -5.15 2.28
N SER A 73 16.04 -5.47 3.12
CA SER A 73 16.05 -6.77 3.85
C SER A 73 14.84 -6.88 4.77
N CYS A 74 14.55 -5.83 5.54
CA CYS A 74 13.35 -5.79 6.37
C CYS A 74 12.05 -5.92 5.55
N TRP A 75 12.01 -5.31 4.37
CA TRP A 75 10.87 -5.49 3.47
C TRP A 75 10.72 -6.93 3.00
N SER A 76 11.82 -7.60 2.66
CA SER A 76 11.78 -9.00 2.26
C SER A 76 11.27 -9.90 3.38
N GLU A 77 11.68 -9.64 4.62
CA GLU A 77 11.19 -10.37 5.80
C GLU A 77 9.69 -10.12 6.03
N TYR A 78 9.26 -8.85 6.00
CA TYR A 78 7.86 -8.48 6.12
C TYR A 78 7.01 -9.13 5.02
N TRP A 79 7.46 -9.05 3.77
CA TRP A 79 6.77 -9.62 2.62
C TRP A 79 6.65 -11.14 2.70
N THR A 80 7.70 -11.81 3.10
CA THR A 80 7.69 -13.26 3.33
C THR A 80 6.68 -13.64 4.40
N TRP A 81 6.68 -12.89 5.51
CA TRP A 81 5.74 -13.14 6.60
C TRP A 81 4.29 -12.88 6.20
N THR A 82 3.99 -11.79 5.50
CA THR A 82 2.62 -11.48 5.06
C THR A 82 2.07 -12.48 4.03
N ASN A 83 2.93 -13.20 3.34
CA ASN A 83 2.52 -14.30 2.45
C ASN A 83 2.34 -15.64 3.19
N SER A 84 2.72 -15.74 4.47
CA SER A 84 2.58 -16.96 5.25
C SER A 84 1.12 -17.27 5.59
N ALA A 85 0.85 -18.56 5.82
CA ALA A 85 -0.46 -19.01 6.31
C ALA A 85 -0.80 -18.39 7.67
N GLU A 86 0.20 -18.19 8.54
CA GLU A 86 0.01 -17.58 9.86
C GLU A 86 -0.55 -16.16 9.75
N PHE A 87 0.03 -15.32 8.87
CA PHE A 87 -0.49 -13.98 8.66
C PHE A 87 -1.92 -14.00 8.12
N LYS A 88 -2.16 -14.78 7.06
CA LYS A 88 -3.46 -14.86 6.41
C LYS A 88 -4.57 -15.30 7.35
N GLU A 89 -4.32 -16.33 8.15
CA GLU A 89 -5.31 -16.81 9.14
C GLU A 89 -5.54 -15.81 10.28
N SER A 90 -4.49 -15.12 10.71
CA SER A 90 -4.63 -14.06 11.72
C SER A 90 -5.40 -12.87 11.16
N MET A 91 -5.10 -12.47 9.93
CA MET A 91 -5.78 -11.37 9.25
C MET A 91 -7.26 -11.67 8.98
N LYS A 92 -7.61 -12.92 8.62
CA LYS A 92 -9.02 -13.34 8.47
C LYS A 92 -9.83 -13.12 9.75
N LYS A 93 -9.26 -13.42 10.90
CA LYS A 93 -9.93 -13.16 12.19
C LYS A 93 -10.17 -11.66 12.38
N ILE A 94 -9.16 -10.83 12.13
CA ILE A 94 -9.24 -9.38 12.32
C ILE A 94 -10.28 -8.74 11.37
N VAL A 95 -10.32 -9.14 10.10
CA VAL A 95 -11.27 -8.54 9.14
C VAL A 95 -12.72 -8.94 9.37
N LEU A 96 -12.96 -10.02 10.11
CA LEU A 96 -14.28 -10.46 10.46
C LEU A 96 -14.84 -9.79 11.72
N GLU A 97 -14.01 -9.07 12.48
CA GLU A 97 -14.47 -8.30 13.64
C GLU A 97 -15.41 -7.17 13.19
N GLU A 98 -16.43 -6.91 14.00
CA GLU A 98 -17.44 -5.88 13.69
C GLU A 98 -16.85 -4.48 13.61
N ASP A 99 -15.82 -4.21 14.38
CA ASP A 99 -15.13 -2.92 14.44
C ASP A 99 -13.92 -2.84 13.50
N PHE A 100 -13.74 -3.79 12.59
CA PHE A 100 -12.58 -3.81 11.68
C PHE A 100 -12.40 -2.47 10.94
N LEU A 101 -13.47 -1.87 10.46
CA LEU A 101 -13.42 -0.60 9.74
C LEU A 101 -13.31 0.63 10.66
N LYS A 102 -13.60 0.48 11.95
CA LYS A 102 -13.51 1.58 12.90
C LYS A 102 -12.04 1.95 13.10
N GLU A 103 -11.70 3.21 12.88
CA GLU A 103 -10.32 3.72 12.98
C GLU A 103 -9.29 2.98 12.10
N ASN A 104 -9.77 2.29 11.06
CA ASN A 104 -8.93 1.67 10.06
C ASN A 104 -8.96 2.53 8.78
N TYR A 105 -7.85 3.19 8.48
CA TYR A 105 -7.76 4.03 7.29
C TYR A 105 -7.40 3.24 6.02
N LEU A 106 -7.50 1.92 6.08
CA LEU A 106 -7.33 0.99 4.93
C LEU A 106 -6.08 1.27 4.09
N SER A 107 -5.00 1.59 4.77
CA SER A 107 -3.68 1.82 4.20
C SER A 107 -2.60 1.57 5.25
N THR A 108 -1.37 1.57 4.82
CA THR A 108 -0.19 1.63 5.69
C THR A 108 0.64 2.86 5.35
N GLU A 109 1.44 3.32 6.29
CA GLU A 109 2.42 4.40 6.05
C GLU A 109 3.71 3.88 5.39
N LEU A 110 3.73 2.61 5.00
CA LEU A 110 4.90 1.98 4.43
C LEU A 110 5.16 2.44 2.99
N ARG A 111 6.42 2.52 2.66
CA ARG A 111 6.88 2.77 1.30
C ARG A 111 7.32 1.45 0.69
N VAL A 112 6.42 0.87 -0.09
CA VAL A 112 6.58 -0.46 -0.66
C VAL A 112 7.52 -0.43 -1.85
N PRO A 113 8.59 -1.23 -1.88
CA PRO A 113 9.42 -1.39 -3.08
C PRO A 113 8.60 -1.99 -4.23
N VAL A 114 8.56 -1.35 -5.38
CA VAL A 114 7.78 -1.84 -6.54
C VAL A 114 8.24 -3.19 -7.04
N THR A 115 9.50 -3.54 -6.80
CA THR A 115 10.07 -4.85 -7.17
C THR A 115 9.48 -6.03 -6.39
N LEU A 116 8.75 -5.77 -5.30
CA LEU A 116 8.05 -6.80 -4.52
C LEU A 116 6.59 -7.00 -4.96
N LEU A 117 6.05 -6.12 -5.77
CA LEU A 117 4.60 -6.11 -6.02
C LEU A 117 4.14 -7.01 -7.16
N GLU A 118 5.03 -7.57 -7.94
CA GLU A 118 4.72 -8.46 -9.09
C GLU A 118 3.56 -7.94 -9.98
N THR A 119 3.42 -6.63 -10.09
CA THR A 119 2.36 -5.94 -10.84
C THR A 119 2.93 -4.93 -11.81
N ASN A 120 2.07 -4.27 -12.58
CA ASN A 120 2.49 -3.24 -13.52
C ASN A 120 3.10 -2.04 -12.78
N ILE A 121 4.41 -1.86 -12.94
CA ILE A 121 5.19 -0.81 -12.31
C ILE A 121 5.35 0.44 -13.18
N CYS A 122 4.79 0.47 -14.38
CA CYS A 122 5.00 1.56 -15.33
C CYS A 122 4.67 2.94 -14.76
N ALA A 123 3.56 3.07 -14.03
CA ALA A 123 3.18 4.34 -13.41
C ALA A 123 4.21 4.79 -12.37
N SER A 124 4.67 3.88 -11.52
CA SER A 124 5.68 4.19 -10.48
C SER A 124 7.04 4.54 -11.09
N ILE A 125 7.43 3.86 -12.17
CA ILE A 125 8.66 4.18 -12.90
C ILE A 125 8.51 5.56 -13.55
N ALA A 126 7.41 5.83 -14.23
CA ALA A 126 7.18 7.08 -14.94
C ALA A 126 7.15 8.29 -14.00
N THR A 127 6.50 8.14 -12.82
CA THR A 127 6.34 9.26 -11.87
C THR A 127 7.53 9.41 -10.92
N ASN A 128 8.19 8.32 -10.54
CA ASN A 128 9.21 8.32 -9.50
C ASN A 128 10.64 8.17 -10.02
N ALA A 129 10.83 7.70 -11.26
CA ALA A 129 12.15 7.44 -11.82
C ALA A 129 12.70 8.58 -12.66
N ILE A 130 11.91 9.60 -13.01
CA ILE A 130 12.35 10.74 -13.81
C ILE A 130 13.15 11.69 -12.93
N LYS A 131 14.45 11.78 -13.20
CA LYS A 131 15.35 12.67 -12.46
C LYS A 131 14.98 14.13 -12.70
N GLY A 132 14.89 14.90 -11.60
CA GLY A 132 14.64 16.34 -11.66
C GLY A 132 13.19 16.72 -11.96
N ASP A 133 12.26 15.78 -11.82
CA ASP A 133 10.84 16.08 -11.95
C ASP A 133 10.28 16.79 -10.70
N THR A 134 9.02 17.17 -10.77
CA THR A 134 8.31 17.85 -9.67
C THR A 134 8.30 17.02 -8.39
N TRP A 135 8.31 15.68 -8.49
CA TRP A 135 8.35 14.77 -7.36
C TRP A 135 9.58 14.96 -6.47
N ASP A 136 10.74 15.20 -7.07
CA ASP A 136 11.97 15.43 -6.31
C ASP A 136 11.88 16.66 -5.40
N ASN A 137 11.05 17.64 -5.74
CA ASN A 137 10.82 18.83 -4.93
C ASN A 137 9.90 18.59 -3.72
N PHE A 138 9.02 17.61 -3.81
CA PHE A 138 8.04 17.30 -2.77
C PHE A 138 8.43 16.12 -1.89
N SER A 139 9.42 15.34 -2.27
CA SER A 139 9.87 14.18 -1.49
C SER A 139 10.56 14.61 -0.20
N SER A 140 10.20 13.96 0.91
CA SER A 140 10.91 14.17 2.17
C SER A 140 12.37 13.70 2.11
N THR A 141 13.22 14.29 2.95
CA THR A 141 14.64 13.90 3.02
C THR A 141 14.81 12.42 3.39
N SER A 142 13.95 11.88 4.26
CA SER A 142 13.97 10.47 4.63
C SER A 142 13.64 9.57 3.44
N TYR A 143 12.66 9.96 2.62
CA TYR A 143 12.31 9.24 1.40
C TYR A 143 13.44 9.22 0.39
N LYS A 144 14.07 10.38 0.14
CA LYS A 144 15.20 10.51 -0.78
C LYS A 144 16.44 9.70 -0.38
N LYS A 145 16.52 9.29 0.90
CA LYS A 145 17.62 8.47 1.43
C LYS A 145 17.34 6.97 1.40
N LEU A 146 16.17 6.55 0.91
CA LEU A 146 15.91 5.11 0.76
C LEU A 146 16.85 4.49 -0.27
N PRO A 147 17.29 3.25 -0.06
CA PRO A 147 18.16 2.56 -1.00
C PRO A 147 17.44 2.28 -2.32
N PRO A 148 18.16 2.05 -3.43
CA PRO A 148 17.53 1.62 -4.67
C PRO A 148 16.79 0.30 -4.46
N VAL A 149 15.61 0.16 -5.09
CA VAL A 149 14.74 -1.03 -4.94
C VAL A 149 15.21 -2.24 -5.73
N GLY A 150 16.39 -2.19 -6.33
CA GLY A 150 16.93 -3.24 -7.18
C GLY A 150 16.54 -3.06 -8.65
N SER A 151 16.39 -4.17 -9.36
CA SER A 151 16.11 -4.17 -10.80
C SER A 151 14.68 -4.66 -11.07
N ALA A 152 14.07 -4.13 -12.11
CA ALA A 152 12.81 -4.58 -12.64
C ALA A 152 12.98 -5.12 -14.06
N LEU A 153 12.25 -6.18 -14.42
CA LEU A 153 12.20 -6.67 -15.78
C LEU A 153 11.17 -5.83 -16.56
N ILE A 154 11.62 -5.13 -17.57
CA ILE A 154 10.76 -4.40 -18.49
C ILE A 154 10.84 -4.99 -19.89
N HIS A 155 9.83 -4.76 -20.71
CA HIS A 155 9.84 -5.20 -22.11
C HIS A 155 10.05 -3.99 -23.03
N HIS A 156 11.01 -4.10 -23.93
CA HIS A 156 11.25 -3.06 -24.92
C HIS A 156 9.95 -2.81 -25.72
N PRO A 157 9.51 -1.54 -25.85
CA PRO A 157 8.18 -1.25 -26.40
C PRO A 157 7.98 -1.72 -27.84
N VAL A 158 9.04 -1.75 -28.63
CA VAL A 158 8.99 -2.15 -30.05
C VAL A 158 9.31 -3.62 -30.23
N THR A 159 10.46 -4.08 -29.70
CA THR A 159 10.95 -5.46 -29.94
C THR A 159 10.33 -6.48 -29.02
N ARG A 160 9.65 -6.05 -27.94
CA ARG A 160 9.09 -6.89 -26.87
C ARG A 160 10.11 -7.76 -26.14
N LYS A 161 11.39 -7.57 -26.40
CA LYS A 161 12.44 -8.30 -25.70
C LYS A 161 12.53 -7.86 -24.25
N PRO A 162 12.66 -8.79 -23.30
CA PRO A 162 12.88 -8.44 -21.90
C PRO A 162 14.23 -7.76 -21.72
N GLN A 163 14.27 -6.75 -20.89
CA GLN A 163 15.50 -6.06 -20.46
C GLN A 163 15.42 -5.74 -18.99
N GLU A 164 16.56 -5.87 -18.32
CA GLU A 164 16.69 -5.48 -16.94
C GLU A 164 16.84 -3.94 -16.84
N TYR A 165 16.01 -3.33 -16.02
CA TYR A 165 16.08 -1.91 -15.68
C TYR A 165 16.48 -1.76 -14.21
N LYS A 166 17.65 -1.19 -13.96
CA LYS A 166 18.10 -0.85 -12.62
C LYS A 166 17.41 0.40 -12.13
N MET A 167 16.66 0.28 -11.05
CA MET A 167 16.00 1.44 -10.45
C MET A 167 17.03 2.38 -9.84
N PRO A 168 16.93 3.70 -10.09
CA PRO A 168 17.82 4.68 -9.47
C PRO A 168 17.57 4.77 -7.96
N ASP A 169 18.57 5.23 -7.23
CA ASP A 169 18.45 5.59 -5.81
C ASP A 169 17.66 6.90 -5.62
N GLY A 170 17.55 7.34 -4.37
CA GLY A 170 16.84 8.58 -4.03
C GLY A 170 15.35 8.42 -3.81
N GLY A 171 14.90 7.25 -3.37
CA GLY A 171 13.52 6.96 -3.05
C GLY A 171 12.63 6.61 -4.24
N ARG A 172 13.21 6.53 -5.42
CA ARG A 172 12.49 6.14 -6.64
C ARG A 172 12.23 4.64 -6.64
N GLY A 173 11.09 4.24 -7.21
CA GLY A 173 10.66 2.85 -7.19
C GLY A 173 10.00 2.40 -5.89
N TYR A 174 9.67 3.33 -5.00
CA TYR A 174 8.81 3.08 -3.85
C TYR A 174 7.44 3.69 -4.09
N ILE A 175 6.41 2.99 -3.69
CA ILE A 175 5.04 3.49 -3.71
C ILE A 175 4.43 3.43 -2.31
N ARG A 176 3.54 4.37 -2.03
CA ARG A 176 2.74 4.35 -0.82
C ARG A 176 1.36 3.80 -1.18
N PRO A 177 0.87 2.77 -0.50
CA PRO A 177 -0.49 2.29 -0.70
C PRO A 177 -1.47 3.42 -0.40
N THR A 178 -2.34 3.72 -1.34
CA THR A 178 -3.41 4.70 -1.12
C THR A 178 -4.44 4.12 -0.16
N SER A 179 -5.10 4.98 0.61
CA SER A 179 -6.25 4.56 1.39
C SER A 179 -7.35 4.04 0.48
N LEU A 180 -7.99 2.94 0.87
CA LEU A 180 -9.18 2.44 0.21
C LEU A 180 -10.46 3.03 0.79
N THR A 181 -10.36 3.97 1.73
CA THR A 181 -11.50 4.70 2.26
C THR A 181 -12.10 5.55 1.15
N SER A 182 -13.41 5.46 0.96
CA SER A 182 -14.15 6.19 -0.09
C SER A 182 -13.67 5.91 -1.52
N ILE A 183 -13.17 4.72 -1.80
CA ILE A 183 -12.73 4.33 -3.16
C ILE A 183 -13.86 4.36 -4.19
N TRP A 184 -15.11 4.42 -3.72
CA TRP A 184 -16.31 4.49 -4.52
C TRP A 184 -16.68 5.92 -4.98
N SER A 185 -16.00 6.94 -4.45
CA SER A 185 -16.27 8.37 -4.73
C SER A 185 -15.41 8.91 -5.88
#